data_f80fe112751d669eddb965f3eae9c04d
#
_entry.id   f80fe112751d669eddb965f3eae9c04d
#
_cell.length_a   1.000
_cell.length_b   1.000
_cell.length_c   1.000
_cell.angle_alpha   90.00
_cell.angle_beta   90.00
_cell.angle_gamma   90.00
#
_symmetry.space_group_name_H-M   'P 1'
#
loop_
_entity.id
_entity.type
_entity.pdbx_description
1 polymer ?
#
loop_
_entity_poly.entity_id
_entity_poly.type
_entity_poly.pdbx_seq_one_letter_code
_entity_poly.pdbx_strand_id
1 'polypeptide(L)'
;MKRTVTTEEAIRRWNQNAERFTADYDEHGGIHREVLLNPAIFSLLEEVKGKSLLDAGCGEGYLSRILAQKGAIVTAVDYSENMLEIARARTRGEVTIQYEYGNCEKLNFLADEQFDCIVSNMVLQDLENYKEALSEMYRLLKPNSTFIFSILHPCFITPNSGWIRNEKLDQQYWKVQRYFYEGVYDQKLPLDSDEKIVFYHRTLTSYMKAIIQAGFTIEDVIEPMPSKEMLTKYPQFEEDLHCADFIVFKLRK
;
A
#
# COMPACT_ATOMS: atom_id res chain seq x y z
N MET A 1 24.72 -14.24 5.78
CA MET A 1 24.53 -12.79 5.58
C MET A 1 23.05 -12.52 5.39
N LYS A 2 22.51 -11.42 5.95
CA LYS A 2 21.15 -10.97 5.57
C LYS A 2 21.21 -10.54 4.10
N ARG A 3 20.25 -11.01 3.29
CA ARG A 3 20.07 -10.51 1.91
C ARG A 3 19.65 -9.04 2.01
N THR A 4 20.37 -8.16 1.34
CA THR A 4 20.02 -6.75 1.18
C THR A 4 19.56 -6.54 -0.26
N VAL A 5 18.50 -5.78 -0.43
CA VAL A 5 17.99 -5.32 -1.73
C VAL A 5 17.73 -3.85 -1.54
N THR A 6 18.12 -2.99 -2.46
CA THR A 6 17.81 -1.55 -2.37
C THR A 6 16.39 -1.28 -2.84
N THR A 7 15.84 -0.10 -2.49
CA THR A 7 14.53 0.34 -3.01
C THR A 7 14.54 0.36 -4.53
N GLU A 8 15.61 0.88 -5.18
CA GLU A 8 15.72 0.90 -6.63
C GLU A 8 15.61 -0.51 -7.24
N GLU A 9 16.27 -1.49 -6.62
CA GLU A 9 16.23 -2.87 -7.10
C GLU A 9 14.85 -3.50 -6.88
N ALA A 10 14.19 -3.24 -5.75
CA ALA A 10 12.85 -3.72 -5.48
C ALA A 10 11.84 -3.14 -6.51
N ILE A 11 11.91 -1.83 -6.76
CA ILE A 11 11.03 -1.14 -7.70
C ILE A 11 11.35 -1.50 -9.15
N ARG A 12 12.61 -1.75 -9.51
CA ARG A 12 12.96 -2.28 -10.84
C ARG A 12 12.18 -3.56 -11.15
N ARG A 13 12.00 -4.43 -10.16
CA ARG A 13 11.22 -5.67 -10.31
C ARG A 13 9.72 -5.39 -10.47
N TRP A 14 9.18 -4.42 -9.74
CA TRP A 14 7.82 -3.93 -9.94
C TRP A 14 7.64 -3.36 -11.34
N ASN A 15 8.58 -2.52 -11.79
CA ASN A 15 8.56 -1.92 -13.12
C ASN A 15 8.51 -2.96 -14.24
N GLN A 16 9.29 -4.03 -14.14
CA GLN A 16 9.30 -5.14 -15.09
C GLN A 16 8.00 -5.94 -15.13
N ASN A 17 7.26 -5.97 -14.03
CA ASN A 17 6.04 -6.76 -13.88
C ASN A 17 4.76 -5.89 -13.92
N ALA A 18 4.86 -4.60 -14.23
CA ALA A 18 3.77 -3.65 -14.14
C ALA A 18 2.53 -4.05 -14.95
N GLU A 19 2.71 -4.35 -16.24
CA GLU A 19 1.61 -4.75 -17.13
C GLU A 19 0.91 -6.00 -16.63
N ARG A 20 1.66 -7.02 -16.29
CA ARG A 20 1.13 -8.29 -15.84
C ARG A 20 0.40 -8.15 -14.49
N PHE A 21 1.01 -7.43 -13.54
CA PHE A 21 0.43 -7.24 -12.23
C PHE A 21 -0.89 -6.46 -12.26
N THR A 22 -1.02 -5.57 -13.24
CA THR A 22 -2.20 -4.72 -13.40
C THR A 22 -3.18 -5.22 -14.46
N ALA A 23 -2.93 -6.39 -15.08
CA ALA A 23 -3.74 -6.92 -16.18
C ALA A 23 -5.21 -7.11 -15.80
N ASP A 24 -5.47 -7.58 -14.58
CA ASP A 24 -6.82 -7.87 -14.06
C ASP A 24 -7.38 -6.71 -13.20
N TYR A 25 -6.74 -5.52 -13.21
CA TYR A 25 -7.21 -4.38 -12.44
C TYR A 25 -8.31 -3.62 -13.20
N ASP A 26 -9.38 -3.31 -12.49
CA ASP A 26 -10.49 -2.46 -12.91
C ASP A 26 -10.43 -1.04 -12.27
N GLU A 27 -11.54 -0.33 -12.26
CA GLU A 27 -11.65 1.00 -11.64
C GLU A 27 -11.48 0.98 -10.11
N HIS A 28 -11.59 -0.18 -9.46
CA HIS A 28 -11.40 -0.36 -8.01
C HIS A 28 -10.02 -0.90 -7.65
N GLY A 29 -9.16 -1.14 -8.63
CA GLY A 29 -7.89 -1.84 -8.50
C GLY A 29 -8.08 -3.36 -8.52
N GLY A 30 -7.18 -4.14 -7.92
CA GLY A 30 -7.35 -5.59 -7.84
C GLY A 30 -8.35 -5.99 -6.75
N ILE A 31 -8.87 -7.21 -6.84
CA ILE A 31 -9.94 -7.74 -5.99
C ILE A 31 -9.71 -7.56 -4.47
N HIS A 32 -8.48 -7.77 -3.97
CA HIS A 32 -8.16 -7.55 -2.54
C HIS A 32 -8.28 -6.07 -2.15
N ARG A 33 -8.04 -5.15 -3.10
CA ARG A 33 -8.24 -3.72 -2.87
C ARG A 33 -9.72 -3.40 -2.77
N GLU A 34 -10.52 -3.91 -3.70
CA GLU A 34 -11.98 -3.72 -3.70
C GLU A 34 -12.61 -4.25 -2.40
N VAL A 35 -12.25 -5.48 -2.01
CA VAL A 35 -12.92 -6.18 -0.91
C VAL A 35 -12.45 -5.71 0.47
N LEU A 36 -11.17 -5.42 0.63
CA LEU A 36 -10.55 -5.19 1.95
C LEU A 36 -10.03 -3.76 2.12
N LEU A 37 -9.13 -3.32 1.24
CA LEU A 37 -8.36 -2.10 1.46
C LEU A 37 -9.17 -0.83 1.19
N ASN A 38 -9.92 -0.77 0.09
CA ASN A 38 -10.68 0.43 -0.28
C ASN A 38 -11.75 0.79 0.78
N PRO A 39 -12.57 -0.15 1.29
CA PRO A 39 -13.52 0.15 2.35
C PRO A 39 -12.84 0.72 3.61
N ALA A 40 -11.71 0.14 4.01
CA ALA A 40 -10.96 0.60 5.18
C ALA A 40 -10.36 2.01 4.96
N ILE A 41 -9.67 2.23 3.83
CA ILE A 41 -9.08 3.53 3.50
C ILE A 41 -10.17 4.60 3.41
N PHE A 42 -11.28 4.33 2.72
CA PHE A 42 -12.36 5.31 2.54
C PHE A 42 -13.10 5.62 3.85
N SER A 43 -13.19 4.68 4.79
CA SER A 43 -13.79 4.93 6.11
C SER A 43 -12.93 5.86 6.97
N LEU A 44 -11.62 5.89 6.74
CA LEU A 44 -10.67 6.75 7.45
C LEU A 44 -10.47 8.12 6.79
N LEU A 45 -10.83 8.24 5.50
CA LEU A 45 -10.73 9.49 4.75
C LEU A 45 -11.79 10.49 5.23
N GLU A 46 -11.34 11.70 5.49
CA GLU A 46 -12.21 12.85 5.67
C GLU A 46 -12.71 13.38 4.31
N GLU A 47 -13.53 14.45 4.30
CA GLU A 47 -13.92 15.13 3.07
C GLU A 47 -12.69 15.60 2.29
N VAL A 48 -12.55 15.15 1.04
CA VAL A 48 -11.37 15.44 0.19
C VAL A 48 -11.66 16.46 -0.91
N LYS A 49 -12.92 16.86 -1.09
CA LYS A 49 -13.31 17.80 -2.14
C LYS A 49 -12.59 19.13 -1.99
N GLY A 50 -11.87 19.54 -3.05
CA GLY A 50 -11.08 20.77 -3.09
C GLY A 50 -9.77 20.72 -2.29
N LYS A 51 -9.45 19.60 -1.63
CA LYS A 51 -8.19 19.45 -0.87
C LYS A 51 -7.06 18.97 -1.76
N SER A 52 -5.83 19.44 -1.46
CA SER A 52 -4.60 18.93 -2.05
C SER A 52 -4.27 17.58 -1.47
N LEU A 53 -4.16 16.56 -2.30
CA LEU A 53 -3.93 15.19 -1.87
C LEU A 53 -2.72 14.59 -2.61
N LEU A 54 -1.85 13.90 -1.86
CA LEU A 54 -0.77 13.09 -2.41
C LEU A 54 -1.16 11.61 -2.35
N ASP A 55 -1.08 10.92 -3.49
CA ASP A 55 -1.09 9.45 -3.57
C ASP A 55 0.37 8.99 -3.73
N ALA A 56 0.97 8.56 -2.61
CA ALA A 56 2.39 8.21 -2.52
C ALA A 56 2.61 6.72 -2.80
N GLY A 57 3.17 6.41 -3.97
CA GLY A 57 3.26 5.06 -4.53
C GLY A 57 1.96 4.66 -5.22
N CYS A 58 1.51 5.50 -6.16
CA CYS A 58 0.18 5.39 -6.78
C CYS A 58 0.00 4.17 -7.70
N GLY A 59 1.09 3.49 -8.09
CA GLY A 59 1.06 2.40 -9.05
C GLY A 59 0.38 2.81 -10.35
N GLU A 60 -0.59 2.02 -10.80
CA GLU A 60 -1.37 2.28 -12.02
C GLU A 60 -2.49 3.35 -11.83
N GLY A 61 -2.52 4.03 -10.67
CA GLY A 61 -3.32 5.22 -10.43
C GLY A 61 -4.81 5.00 -10.14
N TYR A 62 -5.28 3.79 -9.82
CA TYR A 62 -6.71 3.55 -9.58
C TYR A 62 -7.23 4.39 -8.39
N LEU A 63 -6.48 4.43 -7.28
CA LEU A 63 -6.86 5.19 -6.08
C LEU A 63 -6.83 6.70 -6.36
N SER A 64 -5.81 7.16 -7.09
CA SER A 64 -5.71 8.54 -7.55
C SER A 64 -6.94 8.95 -8.36
N ARG A 65 -7.42 8.09 -9.28
CA ARG A 65 -8.62 8.36 -10.08
C ARG A 65 -9.87 8.46 -9.22
N ILE A 66 -10.06 7.53 -8.27
CA ILE A 66 -11.21 7.58 -7.34
C ILE A 66 -11.20 8.87 -6.51
N LEU A 67 -10.02 9.27 -5.99
CA LEU A 67 -9.89 10.48 -5.17
C LEU A 67 -10.14 11.76 -6.01
N ALA A 68 -9.66 11.80 -7.23
CA ALA A 68 -9.91 12.91 -8.15
C ALA A 68 -11.41 13.00 -8.53
N GLN A 69 -12.10 11.87 -8.74
CA GLN A 69 -13.55 11.83 -8.96
C GLN A 69 -14.34 12.31 -7.74
N LYS A 70 -13.81 12.14 -6.52
CA LYS A 70 -14.36 12.72 -5.28
C LYS A 70 -14.05 14.22 -5.13
N GLY A 71 -13.37 14.82 -6.11
CA GLY A 71 -13.08 16.25 -6.16
C GLY A 71 -11.79 16.67 -5.48
N ALA A 72 -10.89 15.75 -5.13
CA ALA A 72 -9.55 16.09 -4.65
C ALA A 72 -8.67 16.63 -5.79
N ILE A 73 -7.72 17.52 -5.44
CA ILE A 73 -6.64 17.95 -6.31
C ILE A 73 -5.48 16.98 -6.09
N VAL A 74 -5.30 16.03 -6.99
CA VAL A 74 -4.42 14.88 -6.76
C VAL A 74 -3.06 15.08 -7.43
N THR A 75 -2.00 14.97 -6.63
CA THR A 75 -0.64 14.66 -7.08
C THR A 75 -0.39 13.17 -6.79
N ALA A 76 0.07 12.43 -7.78
CA ALA A 76 0.29 10.99 -7.70
C ALA A 76 1.76 10.68 -8.03
N VAL A 77 2.46 10.02 -7.13
CA VAL A 77 3.89 9.73 -7.28
C VAL A 77 4.12 8.24 -7.30
N ASP A 78 4.94 7.76 -8.24
CA ASP A 78 5.44 6.38 -8.23
C ASP A 78 6.89 6.33 -8.72
N TYR A 79 7.64 5.33 -8.27
CA TYR A 79 9.04 5.13 -8.67
C TYR A 79 9.19 4.13 -9.82
N SER A 80 8.07 3.67 -10.40
CA SER A 80 8.01 2.83 -11.61
C SER A 80 7.46 3.63 -12.78
N GLU A 81 8.29 3.85 -13.81
CA GLU A 81 7.87 4.53 -15.04
C GLU A 81 6.75 3.77 -15.74
N ASN A 82 6.84 2.43 -15.83
CA ASN A 82 5.82 1.62 -16.47
C ASN A 82 4.47 1.70 -15.74
N MET A 83 4.47 1.76 -14.40
CA MET A 83 3.24 2.00 -13.64
C MET A 83 2.64 3.38 -13.97
N LEU A 84 3.47 4.42 -14.03
CA LEU A 84 3.01 5.77 -14.38
C LEU A 84 2.51 5.86 -15.82
N GLU A 85 3.11 5.16 -16.77
CA GLU A 85 2.61 5.08 -18.14
C GLU A 85 1.22 4.45 -18.19
N ILE A 86 1.03 3.33 -17.49
CA ILE A 86 -0.28 2.67 -17.35
C ILE A 86 -1.28 3.62 -16.68
N ALA A 87 -0.87 4.32 -15.60
CA ALA A 87 -1.72 5.24 -14.87
C ALA A 87 -2.22 6.38 -15.77
N ARG A 88 -1.33 7.00 -16.54
CA ARG A 88 -1.68 8.05 -17.52
C ARG A 88 -2.60 7.52 -18.61
N ALA A 89 -2.33 6.33 -19.14
CA ALA A 89 -3.14 5.70 -20.19
C ALA A 89 -4.57 5.35 -19.71
N ARG A 90 -4.72 4.97 -18.45
CA ARG A 90 -6.01 4.63 -17.84
C ARG A 90 -6.78 5.85 -17.33
N THR A 91 -6.11 6.99 -17.12
CA THR A 91 -6.76 8.22 -16.71
C THR A 91 -7.43 8.88 -17.90
N ARG A 92 -8.75 8.79 -17.97
CA ARG A 92 -9.57 9.33 -19.05
C ARG A 92 -10.64 10.25 -18.48
N GLY A 93 -11.16 11.16 -19.31
CA GLY A 93 -12.31 11.97 -18.98
C GLY A 93 -11.97 13.27 -18.24
N GLU A 94 -12.82 13.68 -17.32
CA GLU A 94 -12.85 15.04 -16.73
C GLU A 94 -11.89 15.24 -15.54
N VAL A 95 -11.18 14.18 -15.10
CA VAL A 95 -10.28 14.30 -13.95
C VAL A 95 -8.86 14.65 -14.40
N THR A 96 -8.26 15.60 -13.68
CA THR A 96 -6.86 15.97 -13.86
C THR A 96 -6.05 15.46 -12.66
N ILE A 97 -5.04 14.63 -12.92
CA ILE A 97 -4.12 14.09 -11.93
C ILE A 97 -2.69 14.47 -12.37
N GLN A 98 -1.92 15.01 -11.45
CA GLN A 98 -0.51 15.29 -11.70
C GLN A 98 0.30 14.04 -11.36
N TYR A 99 0.76 13.32 -12.38
CA TYR A 99 1.61 12.14 -12.24
C TYR A 99 3.09 12.50 -12.29
N GLU A 100 3.83 12.20 -11.23
CA GLU A 100 5.23 12.51 -11.05
C GLU A 100 6.05 11.24 -10.79
N TYR A 101 7.25 11.17 -11.36
CA TYR A 101 8.22 10.13 -11.06
C TYR A 101 9.02 10.48 -9.82
N GLY A 102 9.04 9.61 -8.81
CA GLY A 102 9.78 9.87 -7.58
C GLY A 102 9.77 8.73 -6.59
N ASN A 103 10.85 8.65 -5.80
CA ASN A 103 10.99 7.72 -4.69
C ASN A 103 10.38 8.34 -3.42
N CYS A 104 9.40 7.67 -2.83
CA CYS A 104 8.71 8.12 -1.60
C CYS A 104 9.66 8.32 -0.40
N GLU A 105 10.86 7.78 -0.44
CA GLU A 105 11.90 8.04 0.56
C GLU A 105 12.47 9.47 0.46
N LYS A 106 12.32 10.14 -0.71
CA LYS A 106 12.86 11.47 -0.96
C LYS A 106 12.17 12.16 -2.14
N LEU A 107 11.27 13.08 -1.86
CA LEU A 107 10.45 13.82 -2.82
C LEU A 107 10.82 15.32 -2.83
N ASN A 108 12.09 15.63 -3.00
CA ASN A 108 12.64 16.99 -2.91
C ASN A 108 12.02 18.02 -3.86
N PHE A 109 11.32 17.57 -4.91
CA PHE A 109 10.60 18.43 -5.84
C PHE A 109 9.24 18.89 -5.32
N LEU A 110 8.76 18.32 -4.19
CA LEU A 110 7.55 18.74 -3.52
C LEU A 110 7.88 19.62 -2.31
N ALA A 111 7.11 20.69 -2.13
CA ALA A 111 7.31 21.64 -1.05
C ALA A 111 6.86 21.08 0.31
N ASP A 112 7.44 21.61 1.39
CA ASP A 112 6.98 21.35 2.74
C ASP A 112 5.53 21.82 2.90
N GLU A 113 4.76 21.08 3.71
CA GLU A 113 3.40 21.44 4.10
C GLU A 113 2.46 21.72 2.90
N GLN A 114 2.61 20.93 1.83
CA GLN A 114 1.87 21.10 0.59
C GLN A 114 0.48 20.45 0.62
N PHE A 115 0.32 19.33 1.35
CA PHE A 115 -0.86 18.48 1.24
C PHE A 115 -1.76 18.51 2.46
N ASP A 116 -3.08 18.51 2.21
CA ASP A 116 -4.12 18.39 3.22
C ASP A 116 -4.37 16.93 3.64
N CYS A 117 -3.98 15.99 2.79
CA CYS A 117 -4.06 14.56 3.04
C CYS A 117 -3.00 13.82 2.21
N ILE A 118 -2.42 12.78 2.77
CA ILE A 118 -1.58 11.83 2.03
C ILE A 118 -2.20 10.45 2.16
N VAL A 119 -2.24 9.69 1.08
CA VAL A 119 -2.53 8.25 1.08
C VAL A 119 -1.33 7.48 0.54
N SER A 120 -1.07 6.28 1.07
CA SER A 120 -0.03 5.38 0.57
C SER A 120 -0.49 3.93 0.72
N ASN A 121 -0.94 3.34 -0.37
CA ASN A 121 -1.59 2.04 -0.33
C ASN A 121 -0.63 0.92 -0.76
N MET A 122 -0.18 0.12 0.20
CA MET A 122 0.70 -1.03 -0.03
C MET A 122 2.09 -0.68 -0.57
N VAL A 123 2.74 0.35 -0.01
CA VAL A 123 4.04 0.87 -0.48
C VAL A 123 5.17 0.66 0.52
N LEU A 124 4.96 0.95 1.81
CA LEU A 124 6.05 0.99 2.79
C LEU A 124 6.80 -0.35 2.95
N GLN A 125 6.16 -1.49 2.64
CA GLN A 125 6.82 -2.80 2.62
C GLN A 125 7.73 -3.01 1.40
N ASP A 126 7.67 -2.15 0.39
CA ASP A 126 8.52 -2.21 -0.80
C ASP A 126 9.78 -1.34 -0.68
N LEU A 127 9.85 -0.50 0.36
CA LEU A 127 10.92 0.47 0.56
C LEU A 127 11.96 -0.03 1.56
N GLU A 128 13.25 0.11 1.21
CA GLU A 128 14.36 -0.18 2.12
C GLU A 128 14.33 0.79 3.30
N ASN A 129 14.19 2.09 3.03
CA ASN A 129 14.27 3.17 4.01
C ASN A 129 12.88 3.72 4.36
N TYR A 130 11.94 2.84 4.76
CA TYR A 130 10.57 3.23 5.13
C TYR A 130 10.49 4.33 6.20
N LYS A 131 11.53 4.49 7.03
CA LYS A 131 11.61 5.56 8.04
C LYS A 131 11.80 6.92 7.38
N GLU A 132 12.64 6.97 6.35
CA GLU A 132 12.82 8.18 5.55
C GLU A 132 11.51 8.53 4.82
N ALA A 133 10.81 7.52 4.28
CA ALA A 133 9.51 7.74 3.67
C ALA A 133 8.47 8.29 4.68
N LEU A 134 8.42 7.77 5.91
CA LEU A 134 7.55 8.31 6.96
C LEU A 134 7.91 9.76 7.31
N SER A 135 9.20 10.08 7.44
CA SER A 135 9.67 11.44 7.69
C SER A 135 9.33 12.38 6.54
N GLU A 136 9.41 11.89 5.30
CA GLU A 136 9.08 12.65 4.10
C GLU A 136 7.56 12.93 4.03
N MET A 137 6.71 11.95 4.33
CA MET A 137 5.25 12.17 4.43
C MET A 137 4.92 13.20 5.50
N TYR A 138 5.62 13.16 6.65
CA TYR A 138 5.46 14.16 7.70
C TYR A 138 5.83 15.56 7.23
N ARG A 139 6.96 15.74 6.51
CA ARG A 139 7.40 17.00 5.94
C ARG A 139 6.36 17.59 4.97
N LEU A 140 5.82 16.74 4.09
CA LEU A 140 4.91 17.15 3.01
C LEU A 140 3.50 17.50 3.50
N LEU A 141 3.07 16.99 4.65
CA LEU A 141 1.75 17.29 5.22
C LEU A 141 1.72 18.68 5.85
N LYS A 142 0.61 19.37 5.66
CA LYS A 142 0.26 20.57 6.44
C LYS A 142 0.06 20.21 7.92
N PRO A 143 0.22 21.16 8.84
CA PRO A 143 -0.14 20.96 10.25
C PRO A 143 -1.60 20.49 10.41
N ASN A 144 -1.85 19.59 11.34
CA ASN A 144 -3.16 18.98 11.61
C ASN A 144 -3.78 18.20 10.43
N SER A 145 -2.96 17.79 9.47
CA SER A 145 -3.39 16.99 8.32
C SER A 145 -3.15 15.49 8.50
N THR A 146 -3.78 14.66 7.68
CA THR A 146 -3.80 13.21 7.86
C THR A 146 -2.92 12.48 6.85
N PHE A 147 -2.26 11.42 7.34
CA PHE A 147 -1.63 10.41 6.51
C PHE A 147 -2.31 9.06 6.73
N ILE A 148 -2.83 8.46 5.67
CA ILE A 148 -3.42 7.12 5.69
C ILE A 148 -2.53 6.19 4.88
N PHE A 149 -2.09 5.09 5.48
CA PHE A 149 -1.34 4.09 4.74
C PHE A 149 -1.73 2.67 5.11
N SER A 150 -1.57 1.77 4.17
CA SER A 150 -1.75 0.33 4.35
C SER A 150 -0.47 -0.44 4.10
N ILE A 151 -0.33 -1.54 4.80
CA ILE A 151 0.75 -2.51 4.63
C ILE A 151 0.21 -3.93 4.81
N LEU A 152 0.98 -4.93 4.36
CA LEU A 152 0.78 -6.31 4.80
C LEU A 152 0.86 -6.38 6.32
N HIS A 153 -0.04 -7.15 6.94
CA HIS A 153 -0.11 -7.23 8.40
C HIS A 153 1.17 -7.87 8.98
N PRO A 154 1.98 -7.12 9.76
CA PRO A 154 3.30 -7.60 10.18
C PRO A 154 3.26 -8.85 11.05
N CYS A 155 2.17 -9.05 11.81
CA CYS A 155 2.05 -10.20 12.72
C CYS A 155 1.64 -11.48 12.00
N PHE A 156 0.90 -11.38 10.91
CA PHE A 156 0.33 -12.53 10.22
C PHE A 156 1.03 -12.80 8.89
N ILE A 157 1.33 -11.77 8.12
CA ILE A 157 2.02 -11.91 6.82
C ILE A 157 3.53 -11.78 7.03
N THR A 158 4.14 -12.88 7.40
CA THR A 158 5.58 -12.98 7.70
C THR A 158 6.26 -13.91 6.69
N PRO A 159 7.59 -13.90 6.59
CA PRO A 159 8.29 -14.89 5.76
C PRO A 159 7.89 -16.32 6.17
N ASN A 160 7.34 -17.09 5.22
CA ASN A 160 6.82 -18.46 5.40
C ASN A 160 5.52 -18.59 6.22
N SER A 161 4.74 -17.52 6.39
CA SER A 161 3.36 -17.62 6.87
C SER A 161 2.43 -18.20 5.79
N GLY A 162 1.27 -18.64 6.19
CA GLY A 162 0.23 -19.12 5.30
C GLY A 162 -0.64 -20.22 5.92
N TRP A 163 -1.72 -20.53 5.24
CA TRP A 163 -2.63 -21.59 5.61
C TRP A 163 -1.94 -22.95 5.57
N ILE A 164 -2.09 -23.75 6.63
CA ILE A 164 -1.84 -25.18 6.64
C ILE A 164 -3.16 -25.85 6.34
N ARG A 165 -3.19 -26.69 5.30
CA ARG A 165 -4.38 -27.37 4.82
C ARG A 165 -4.23 -28.89 5.02
N ASN A 166 -5.35 -29.59 5.22
CA ASN A 166 -5.38 -31.04 5.25
C ASN A 166 -5.32 -31.64 3.82
N GLU A 167 -5.38 -32.96 3.71
CA GLU A 167 -5.37 -33.68 2.43
C GLU A 167 -6.57 -33.34 1.51
N LYS A 168 -7.68 -32.85 2.08
CA LYS A 168 -8.87 -32.42 1.35
C LYS A 168 -8.82 -30.93 0.96
N LEU A 169 -7.70 -30.25 1.24
CA LEU A 169 -7.50 -28.82 1.06
C LEU A 169 -8.33 -27.93 1.99
N ASP A 170 -9.00 -28.51 3.01
CA ASP A 170 -9.66 -27.70 4.04
C ASP A 170 -8.61 -27.01 4.92
N GLN A 171 -8.91 -25.79 5.31
CA GLN A 171 -8.09 -25.01 6.24
C GLN A 171 -8.02 -25.72 7.60
N GLN A 172 -6.84 -25.66 8.21
CA GLN A 172 -6.63 -26.17 9.56
C GLN A 172 -6.25 -25.05 10.52
N TYR A 173 -5.22 -24.30 10.18
CA TYR A 173 -4.73 -23.16 10.96
C TYR A 173 -3.81 -22.27 10.13
N TRP A 174 -3.70 -21.00 10.53
CA TRP A 174 -2.74 -20.08 9.98
C TRP A 174 -1.39 -20.24 10.67
N LYS A 175 -0.36 -20.55 9.92
CA LYS A 175 1.00 -20.67 10.41
C LYS A 175 1.71 -19.32 10.31
N VAL A 176 2.29 -18.86 11.43
CA VAL A 176 3.20 -17.70 11.47
C VAL A 176 4.60 -18.20 11.79
N GLN A 177 5.59 -17.75 11.03
CA GLN A 177 6.99 -18.03 11.28
C GLN A 177 7.85 -16.79 11.08
N ARG A 178 9.00 -16.72 11.74
CA ARG A 178 10.02 -15.69 11.54
C ARG A 178 9.51 -14.25 11.79
N TYR A 179 8.57 -14.05 12.68
CA TYR A 179 8.04 -12.72 13.01
C TYR A 179 9.14 -11.72 13.40
N PHE A 180 10.15 -12.13 14.16
CA PHE A 180 11.26 -11.26 14.57
C PHE A 180 12.38 -11.10 13.53
N TYR A 181 12.27 -11.77 12.37
CA TYR A 181 13.16 -11.50 11.26
C TYR A 181 12.80 -10.18 10.62
N GLU A 182 13.73 -9.26 10.55
CA GLU A 182 13.57 -8.03 9.76
C GLU A 182 14.51 -8.06 8.57
N GLY A 183 13.95 -7.91 7.38
CA GLY A 183 14.68 -7.97 6.13
C GLY A 183 13.83 -8.39 4.95
N VAL A 184 14.48 -8.59 3.83
CA VAL A 184 13.87 -8.90 2.54
C VAL A 184 13.47 -10.37 2.45
N TYR A 185 12.32 -10.63 1.84
CA TYR A 185 11.88 -11.97 1.45
C TYR A 185 11.15 -11.95 0.10
N ASP A 186 11.21 -13.09 -0.60
CA ASP A 186 10.58 -13.24 -1.91
C ASP A 186 9.07 -13.45 -1.77
N GLN A 187 8.31 -12.72 -2.60
CA GLN A 187 6.87 -12.91 -2.71
C GLN A 187 6.53 -14.09 -3.60
N LYS A 188 5.49 -14.82 -3.21
CA LYS A 188 4.88 -15.90 -3.98
C LYS A 188 3.78 -15.35 -4.92
N LEU A 189 4.05 -14.28 -5.64
CA LEU A 189 3.12 -13.81 -6.64
C LEU A 189 3.26 -14.67 -7.91
N PRO A 190 2.16 -14.96 -8.62
CA PRO A 190 2.17 -15.74 -9.86
C PRO A 190 2.71 -14.90 -11.03
N LEU A 191 3.98 -14.53 -10.97
CA LEU A 191 4.68 -13.77 -12.00
C LEU A 191 5.51 -14.73 -12.85
N ASP A 192 5.53 -14.53 -14.18
CA ASP A 192 6.31 -15.35 -15.11
C ASP A 192 7.78 -14.93 -15.21
N SER A 193 8.24 -14.04 -14.33
CA SER A 193 9.63 -13.64 -14.28
C SER A 193 10.43 -14.54 -13.35
N ASP A 194 11.66 -14.87 -13.70
CA ASP A 194 12.62 -15.56 -12.85
C ASP A 194 12.96 -14.74 -11.61
N GLU A 195 12.81 -13.42 -11.69
CA GLU A 195 13.02 -12.49 -10.58
C GLU A 195 11.71 -12.24 -9.82
N LYS A 196 11.65 -12.74 -8.59
CA LYS A 196 10.51 -12.54 -7.71
C LYS A 196 10.46 -11.10 -7.18
N ILE A 197 9.26 -10.57 -7.06
CA ILE A 197 9.03 -9.35 -6.28
C ILE A 197 9.43 -9.63 -4.84
N VAL A 198 10.01 -8.65 -4.19
CA VAL A 198 10.47 -8.74 -2.80
C VAL A 198 9.76 -7.74 -1.93
N PHE A 199 9.49 -8.15 -0.68
CA PHE A 199 8.99 -7.27 0.36
C PHE A 199 9.96 -7.24 1.53
N TYR A 200 9.95 -6.13 2.26
CA TYR A 200 10.66 -6.00 3.52
C TYR A 200 9.72 -6.35 4.66
N HIS A 201 9.96 -7.46 5.33
CA HIS A 201 9.28 -7.75 6.58
C HIS A 201 9.92 -6.95 7.72
N ARG A 202 9.06 -6.35 8.53
CA ARG A 202 9.41 -5.64 9.76
C ARG A 202 8.36 -5.96 10.81
N THR A 203 8.76 -5.94 12.08
CA THR A 203 7.81 -6.17 13.16
C THR A 203 6.82 -5.01 13.31
N LEU A 204 5.64 -5.27 13.87
CA LEU A 204 4.68 -4.22 14.22
C LEU A 204 5.33 -3.16 15.12
N THR A 205 6.16 -3.60 16.07
CA THR A 205 6.94 -2.70 16.94
C THR A 205 7.82 -1.74 16.14
N SER A 206 8.48 -2.21 15.09
CA SER A 206 9.35 -1.38 14.25
C SER A 206 8.56 -0.33 13.47
N TYR A 207 7.39 -0.68 12.95
CA TYR A 207 6.49 0.29 12.30
C TYR A 207 5.98 1.33 13.31
N MET A 208 5.44 0.90 14.47
CA MET A 208 4.94 1.81 15.50
C MET A 208 6.00 2.81 15.98
N LYS A 209 7.22 2.32 16.25
CA LYS A 209 8.33 3.19 16.64
C LYS A 209 8.72 4.18 15.55
N ALA A 210 8.74 3.76 14.29
CA ALA A 210 9.07 4.63 13.17
C ALA A 210 8.02 5.74 12.98
N ILE A 211 6.72 5.40 13.11
CA ILE A 211 5.61 6.37 13.08
C ILE A 211 5.81 7.44 14.16
N ILE A 212 6.03 7.02 15.41
CA ILE A 212 6.24 7.93 16.55
C ILE A 212 7.50 8.78 16.34
N GLN A 213 8.60 8.18 15.88
CA GLN A 213 9.87 8.89 15.62
C GLN A 213 9.76 9.91 14.49
N ALA A 214 8.90 9.68 13.49
CA ALA A 214 8.63 10.65 12.44
C ALA A 214 7.80 11.85 12.93
N GLY A 215 7.21 11.78 14.13
CA GLY A 215 6.42 12.86 14.74
C GLY A 215 4.91 12.67 14.64
N PHE A 216 4.43 11.58 14.04
CA PHE A 216 3.00 11.32 13.91
C PHE A 216 2.33 10.86 15.20
N THR A 217 1.06 11.28 15.34
CA THR A 217 0.11 10.66 16.29
C THR A 217 -0.73 9.63 15.55
N ILE A 218 -0.90 8.43 16.11
CA ILE A 218 -1.80 7.42 15.56
C ILE A 218 -3.21 7.76 16.03
N GLU A 219 -4.11 8.07 15.08
CA GLU A 219 -5.52 8.38 15.38
C GLU A 219 -6.41 7.15 15.32
N ASP A 220 -6.18 6.30 14.33
CA ASP A 220 -6.99 5.11 14.11
C ASP A 220 -6.18 4.00 13.45
N VAL A 221 -6.61 2.76 13.64
CA VAL A 221 -6.02 1.56 13.04
C VAL A 221 -7.14 0.60 12.67
N ILE A 222 -7.14 0.12 11.41
CA ILE A 222 -8.10 -0.87 10.94
C ILE A 222 -7.36 -2.12 10.43
N GLU A 223 -7.80 -3.28 10.88
CA GLU A 223 -7.52 -4.56 10.26
C GLU A 223 -8.69 -4.89 9.34
N PRO A 224 -8.54 -4.74 8.00
CA PRO A 224 -9.66 -4.90 7.08
C PRO A 224 -10.23 -6.31 7.10
N MET A 225 -11.55 -6.38 7.09
CA MET A 225 -12.31 -7.63 7.05
C MET A 225 -13.40 -7.52 5.97
N PRO A 226 -13.67 -8.59 5.21
CA PRO A 226 -14.68 -8.54 4.16
C PRO A 226 -16.08 -8.31 4.76
N SER A 227 -16.86 -7.42 4.15
CA SER A 227 -18.26 -7.21 4.53
C SER A 227 -19.13 -8.41 4.10
N LYS A 228 -20.32 -8.55 4.69
CA LYS A 228 -21.29 -9.58 4.28
C LYS A 228 -21.67 -9.48 2.80
N GLU A 229 -21.75 -8.27 2.27
CA GLU A 229 -22.03 -8.01 0.85
C GLU A 229 -20.88 -8.53 -0.01
N MET A 230 -19.63 -8.20 0.37
CA MET A 230 -18.43 -8.68 -0.33
C MET A 230 -18.27 -10.19 -0.27
N LEU A 231 -18.60 -10.83 0.85
CA LEU A 231 -18.62 -12.30 0.96
C LEU A 231 -19.69 -12.94 0.05
N THR A 232 -20.83 -12.27 -0.16
CA THR A 232 -21.84 -12.75 -1.11
C THR A 232 -21.34 -12.67 -2.55
N LYS A 233 -20.63 -11.59 -2.90
CA LYS A 233 -20.06 -11.38 -4.25
C LYS A 233 -18.81 -12.24 -4.48
N TYR A 234 -18.00 -12.39 -3.45
CA TYR A 234 -16.67 -13.02 -3.49
C TYR A 234 -16.50 -14.03 -2.34
N PRO A 235 -17.12 -15.21 -2.38
CA PRO A 235 -17.09 -16.20 -1.30
C PRO A 235 -15.68 -16.69 -0.91
N GLN A 236 -14.72 -16.60 -1.83
CA GLN A 236 -13.33 -17.00 -1.58
C GLN A 236 -12.65 -16.18 -0.47
N PHE A 237 -13.20 -15.00 -0.11
CA PHE A 237 -12.71 -14.16 0.99
C PHE A 237 -13.22 -14.58 2.37
N GLU A 238 -13.94 -15.71 2.48
CA GLU A 238 -14.35 -16.26 3.78
C GLU A 238 -13.14 -16.60 4.66
N GLU A 239 -12.01 -16.94 4.04
CA GLU A 239 -10.74 -17.19 4.72
C GLU A 239 -10.20 -15.95 5.45
N ASP A 240 -10.46 -14.75 4.94
CA ASP A 240 -10.01 -13.47 5.51
C ASP A 240 -10.79 -13.07 6.79
N LEU A 241 -11.81 -13.83 7.17
CA LEU A 241 -12.47 -13.70 8.47
C LEU A 241 -11.63 -14.27 9.63
N HIS A 242 -10.60 -15.05 9.34
CA HIS A 242 -9.80 -15.77 10.33
C HIS A 242 -8.40 -15.22 10.53
N CYS A 243 -7.91 -14.42 9.57
CA CYS A 243 -6.57 -13.87 9.61
C CYS A 243 -6.52 -12.54 8.86
N ALA A 244 -6.01 -11.49 9.50
CA ALA A 244 -5.88 -10.19 8.86
C ALA A 244 -4.67 -10.17 7.91
N ASP A 245 -4.90 -10.00 6.62
CA ASP A 245 -3.84 -9.87 5.62
C ASP A 245 -3.20 -8.49 5.62
N PHE A 246 -3.97 -7.48 5.99
CA PHE A 246 -3.57 -6.08 5.93
C PHE A 246 -3.82 -5.34 7.25
N ILE A 247 -3.12 -4.24 7.43
CA ILE A 247 -3.37 -3.26 8.47
C ILE A 247 -3.30 -1.86 7.86
N VAL A 248 -4.25 -1.01 8.22
CA VAL A 248 -4.37 0.37 7.74
C VAL A 248 -4.25 1.30 8.92
N PHE A 249 -3.40 2.30 8.81
CA PHE A 249 -3.18 3.31 9.83
C PHE A 249 -3.72 4.66 9.37
N LYS A 250 -4.38 5.39 10.27
CA LYS A 250 -4.63 6.82 10.16
C LYS A 250 -3.75 7.57 11.13
N LEU A 251 -2.92 8.44 10.59
CA LEU A 251 -1.96 9.23 11.34
C LEU A 251 -2.30 10.72 11.23
N ARG A 252 -1.92 11.49 12.27
CA ARG A 252 -2.04 12.95 12.33
C ARG A 252 -0.66 13.59 12.51
N LYS A 253 -0.38 14.64 11.70
CA LYS A 253 0.76 15.54 11.89
C LYS A 253 0.46 16.58 12.96
#